data_1ad0c201fa5aa3f1798d78baf98cf298
#
_entry.id   1ad0c201fa5aa3f1798d78baf98cf298
#
_cell.length_a   1.000
_cell.length_b   1.000
_cell.length_c   1.000
_cell.angle_alpha   90.00
_cell.angle_beta   90.00
_cell.angle_gamma   90.00
#
_symmetry.space_group_name_H-M   'P 1'
#
loop_
_entity.id
_entity.type
_entity.pdbx_description
1 polymer ?
#
loop_
_entity_poly.entity_id
_entity_poly.type
_entity_poly.pdbx_seq_one_letter_code
_entity_poly.pdbx_strand_id
1 'polypeptide(L)'
;MCMSLRRFCSCGRNSAHLSYRDNVLPVEILANLYCPECRPDDIGGEVMLEDCGWVLEYDVERAQTFFARRGIQGRVSPAFIFDEGYLSWLGLAPGDQEINTRLHQRLAPLIEQDLALYLTSLRSEWLAHVAGLKAAGWRKAQAT
;
A
#
# COMPACT_ATOMS: atom_id res chain seq x y z
N MET A 1 2.96 -9.83 -6.77
CA MET A 1 2.35 -9.21 -7.96
C MET A 1 1.58 -7.99 -7.52
N CYS A 2 1.33 -7.05 -8.39
CA CYS A 2 0.50 -5.88 -8.05
C CYS A 2 -0.84 -6.00 -8.78
N MET A 3 -1.93 -5.80 -8.08
CA MET A 3 -3.28 -5.74 -8.64
C MET A 3 -3.80 -4.32 -8.58
N SER A 4 -4.56 -3.93 -9.59
CA SER A 4 -5.41 -2.75 -9.51
C SER A 4 -6.76 -3.17 -8.93
N LEU A 5 -7.14 -2.54 -7.84
CA LEU A 5 -8.38 -2.85 -7.14
C LEU A 5 -9.27 -1.62 -7.13
N ARG A 6 -10.46 -1.74 -7.70
CA ARG A 6 -11.49 -0.73 -7.60
C ARG A 6 -12.31 -0.99 -6.34
N ARG A 7 -12.32 -0.01 -5.44
CA ARG A 7 -13.13 -0.07 -4.21
C ARG A 7 -14.14 1.05 -4.22
N PHE A 8 -15.30 0.75 -3.68
CA PHE A 8 -16.38 1.72 -3.52
C PHE A 8 -16.36 2.31 -2.11
N CYS A 9 -16.69 3.60 -2.01
CA CYS A 9 -17.01 4.23 -0.75
C CYS A 9 -18.17 3.48 -0.08
N SER A 10 -18.22 3.50 1.24
CA SER A 10 -19.34 2.92 2.01
C SER A 10 -20.71 3.48 1.62
N CYS A 11 -20.77 4.67 1.01
CA CYS A 11 -22.01 5.25 0.45
C CYS A 11 -22.46 4.58 -0.87
N GLY A 12 -21.60 3.81 -1.52
CA GLY A 12 -21.88 3.13 -2.79
C GLY A 12 -21.90 4.00 -4.05
N ARG A 13 -21.73 5.32 -3.92
CA ARG A 13 -21.80 6.26 -5.05
C ARG A 13 -20.45 6.58 -5.68
N ASN A 14 -19.41 6.69 -4.86
CA ASN A 14 -18.06 7.07 -5.30
C ASN A 14 -17.12 5.89 -5.21
N SER A 15 -16.13 5.86 -6.09
CA SER A 15 -15.10 4.82 -6.08
C SER A 15 -13.71 5.39 -6.28
N ALA A 16 -12.71 4.65 -5.84
CA ALA A 16 -11.31 4.95 -6.07
C ALA A 16 -10.56 3.71 -6.54
N HIS A 17 -9.51 3.92 -7.31
CA HIS A 17 -8.55 2.89 -7.68
C HIS A 17 -7.43 2.82 -6.65
N LEU A 18 -7.15 1.60 -6.20
CA LEU A 18 -6.03 1.30 -5.32
C LEU A 18 -5.10 0.32 -6.06
N SER A 19 -3.82 0.60 -6.05
CA SER A 19 -2.82 -0.37 -6.47
C SER A 19 -2.37 -1.17 -5.26
N TYR A 20 -2.39 -2.50 -5.38
CA TYR A 20 -2.29 -3.41 -4.26
C TYR A 20 -1.29 -4.53 -4.51
N ARG A 21 -0.44 -4.83 -3.52
CA ARG A 21 0.52 -5.94 -3.58
C ARG A 21 -0.04 -7.19 -2.92
N ASP A 22 -0.71 -8.02 -3.71
CA ASP A 22 -1.36 -9.25 -3.28
C ASP A 22 -0.38 -10.35 -2.82
N ASN A 23 0.88 -10.27 -3.25
CA ASN A 23 1.90 -11.22 -2.84
C ASN A 23 2.51 -10.95 -1.46
N VAL A 24 2.19 -9.79 -0.86
CA VAL A 24 2.70 -9.41 0.47
C VAL A 24 1.62 -9.41 1.52
N LEU A 25 0.45 -8.88 1.19
CA LEU A 25 -0.69 -8.80 2.11
C LEU A 25 -1.96 -9.34 1.46
N PRO A 26 -2.86 -9.96 2.22
CA PRO A 26 -4.19 -10.30 1.72
C PRO A 26 -5.04 -9.05 1.55
N VAL A 27 -5.95 -9.05 0.54
CA VAL A 27 -6.83 -7.92 0.26
C VAL A 27 -7.81 -7.63 1.40
N GLU A 28 -8.07 -8.59 2.23
CA GLU A 28 -9.00 -8.53 3.37
C GLU A 28 -8.55 -7.58 4.47
N ILE A 29 -7.30 -7.13 4.44
CA ILE A 29 -6.84 -6.06 5.35
C ILE A 29 -7.47 -4.70 5.03
N LEU A 30 -8.01 -4.53 3.82
CA LEU A 30 -8.72 -3.32 3.41
C LEU A 30 -10.17 -3.41 3.90
N ALA A 31 -10.46 -2.85 5.06
CA ALA A 31 -11.77 -2.95 5.68
C ALA A 31 -12.81 -2.06 4.98
N ASN A 32 -12.59 -0.74 4.97
CA ASN A 32 -13.53 0.22 4.39
C ASN A 32 -12.80 1.33 3.62
N LEU A 33 -13.52 1.91 2.66
CA LEU A 33 -13.10 3.13 1.95
C LEU A 33 -14.20 4.18 2.10
N TYR A 34 -13.81 5.40 2.42
CA TYR A 34 -14.73 6.54 2.53
C TYR A 34 -14.29 7.66 1.58
N CYS A 35 -15.24 8.18 0.79
CA CYS A 35 -14.98 9.34 -0.06
C CYS A 35 -14.92 10.63 0.77
N PRO A 36 -14.44 11.76 0.18
CA PRO A 36 -14.36 13.03 0.89
C PRO A 36 -15.68 13.53 1.49
N GLU A 37 -16.83 13.13 0.92
CA GLU A 37 -18.15 13.50 1.43
C GLU A 37 -18.62 12.63 2.61
N CYS A 38 -18.17 11.38 2.67
CA CYS A 38 -18.64 10.37 3.63
C CYS A 38 -17.60 10.02 4.70
N ARG A 39 -16.42 10.63 4.63
CA ARG A 39 -15.35 10.33 5.58
C ARG A 39 -15.76 10.68 7.01
N PRO A 40 -15.28 9.92 8.01
CA PRO A 40 -15.51 10.26 9.42
C PRO A 40 -14.92 11.63 9.78
N ASP A 41 -15.56 12.35 10.68
CA ASP A 41 -15.06 13.64 11.17
C ASP A 41 -13.77 13.47 12.00
N ASP A 42 -13.63 12.36 12.70
CA ASP A 42 -12.44 11.99 13.45
C ASP A 42 -11.66 10.91 12.68
N ILE A 43 -10.62 11.35 11.99
CA ILE A 43 -9.67 10.49 11.29
C ILE A 43 -8.49 10.25 12.24
N GLY A 44 -8.79 9.77 13.41
CA GLY A 44 -7.78 9.42 14.39
C GLY A 44 -7.59 7.91 14.48
N GLY A 45 -6.42 7.50 14.92
CA GLY A 45 -6.18 6.14 15.30
C GLY A 45 -5.35 5.30 14.34
N GLU A 46 -5.14 4.06 14.75
CA GLU A 46 -4.21 3.14 14.09
C GLU A 46 -4.82 2.41 12.87
N VAL A 47 -6.11 2.60 12.62
CA VAL A 47 -6.86 1.84 11.61
C VAL A 47 -7.20 2.63 10.35
N MET A 48 -6.98 3.93 10.34
CA MET A 48 -7.36 4.80 9.24
C MET A 48 -6.17 5.60 8.71
N LEU A 49 -6.20 5.88 7.41
CA LEU A 49 -5.26 6.79 6.75
C LEU A 49 -5.99 7.63 5.73
N GLU A 50 -5.76 8.94 5.74
CA GLU A 50 -6.29 9.87 4.75
C GLU A 50 -5.30 10.09 3.60
N ASP A 51 -5.80 10.10 2.37
CA ASP A 51 -5.05 10.50 1.19
C ASP A 51 -5.98 11.21 0.20
N CYS A 52 -5.64 12.43 -0.20
CA CYS A 52 -6.44 13.28 -1.09
C CYS A 52 -7.91 13.45 -0.65
N GLY A 53 -8.18 13.44 0.65
CA GLY A 53 -9.52 13.50 1.21
C GLY A 53 -10.26 12.18 1.26
N TRP A 54 -9.71 11.11 0.72
CA TRP A 54 -10.20 9.76 0.90
C TRP A 54 -9.65 9.14 2.17
N VAL A 55 -10.46 8.40 2.88
CA VAL A 55 -10.07 7.67 4.09
C VAL A 55 -10.14 6.18 3.83
N LEU A 56 -9.04 5.49 4.05
CA LEU A 56 -8.94 4.03 3.93
C LEU A 56 -8.72 3.43 5.31
N GLU A 57 -9.61 2.53 5.69
CA GLU A 57 -9.54 1.78 6.95
C GLU A 57 -8.87 0.43 6.72
N TYR A 58 -7.87 0.12 7.55
CA TYR A 58 -7.13 -1.15 7.52
C TYR A 58 -7.47 -2.01 8.73
N ASP A 59 -7.53 -3.31 8.52
CA ASP A 59 -7.48 -4.30 9.61
C ASP A 59 -6.02 -4.48 10.05
N VAL A 60 -5.57 -3.66 11.00
CA VAL A 60 -4.19 -3.63 11.46
C VAL A 60 -3.81 -4.91 12.19
N GLU A 61 -4.72 -5.53 12.93
CA GLU A 61 -4.45 -6.79 13.65
C GLU A 61 -4.17 -7.93 12.65
N ARG A 62 -4.99 -8.03 11.62
CA ARG A 62 -4.79 -9.02 10.55
C ARG A 62 -3.48 -8.78 9.80
N ALA A 63 -3.18 -7.52 9.48
CA ALA A 63 -1.93 -7.14 8.85
C ALA A 63 -0.73 -7.49 9.74
N GLN A 64 -0.78 -7.19 11.04
CA GLN A 64 0.28 -7.53 12.00
C GLN A 64 0.53 -9.04 12.05
N THR A 65 -0.51 -9.84 12.11
CA THR A 65 -0.41 -11.30 12.10
C THR A 65 0.26 -11.81 10.82
N PHE A 66 -0.13 -11.26 9.69
CA PHE A 66 0.40 -11.63 8.39
C PHE A 66 1.90 -11.29 8.25
N PHE A 67 2.29 -10.11 8.66
CA PHE A 67 3.69 -9.68 8.66
C PHE A 67 4.55 -10.51 9.60
N ALA A 68 4.04 -10.84 10.79
CA ALA A 68 4.75 -11.70 11.73
C ALA A 68 5.04 -13.09 11.15
N ARG A 69 4.09 -13.68 10.43
CA ARG A 69 4.27 -14.96 9.73
C ARG A 69 5.32 -14.90 8.63
N ARG A 70 5.56 -13.72 8.06
CA ARG A 70 6.56 -13.49 7.03
C ARG A 70 7.92 -13.03 7.58
N GLY A 71 8.08 -13.02 8.90
CA GLY A 71 9.33 -12.60 9.54
C GLY A 71 9.59 -11.11 9.50
N ILE A 72 8.62 -10.29 9.12
CA ILE A 72 8.72 -8.82 9.17
C ILE A 72 8.45 -8.41 10.61
N GLN A 73 9.48 -7.85 11.26
CA GLN A 73 9.39 -7.41 12.64
C GLN A 73 9.03 -5.92 12.70
N GLY A 74 8.36 -5.55 13.78
CA GLY A 74 7.97 -4.19 14.06
C GLY A 74 6.46 -4.02 14.18
N ARG A 75 6.05 -2.82 14.60
CA ARG A 75 4.64 -2.48 14.73
C ARG A 75 4.09 -2.05 13.36
N VAL A 76 3.07 -2.73 12.92
CA VAL A 76 2.33 -2.38 11.71
C VAL A 76 1.32 -1.28 12.05
N SER A 77 1.30 -0.24 11.24
CA SER A 77 0.35 0.87 11.33
C SER A 77 -0.20 1.19 9.93
N PRO A 78 -1.28 1.98 9.81
CA PRO A 78 -1.76 2.42 8.49
C PRO A 78 -0.68 3.15 7.69
N ALA A 79 0.08 4.04 8.31
CA ALA A 79 1.18 4.74 7.68
C ALA A 79 2.27 3.78 7.20
N PHE A 80 2.60 2.76 8.01
CA PHE A 80 3.55 1.72 7.61
C PHE A 80 3.07 0.97 6.36
N ILE A 81 1.82 0.49 6.35
CA ILE A 81 1.25 -0.23 5.20
C ILE A 81 1.24 0.67 3.96
N PHE A 82 0.86 1.92 4.12
CA PHE A 82 0.74 2.87 3.02
C PHE A 82 2.09 3.30 2.48
N ASP A 83 3.01 3.72 3.34
CA ASP A 83 4.28 4.29 2.94
C ASP A 83 5.30 3.24 2.48
N GLU A 84 5.24 2.05 3.06
CA GLU A 84 6.11 0.93 2.68
C GLU A 84 5.75 0.32 1.31
N GLY A 85 4.72 0.83 0.65
CA GLY A 85 4.33 0.37 -0.68
C GLY A 85 3.62 -0.98 -0.73
N TYR A 86 3.10 -1.46 0.37
CA TYR A 86 2.24 -2.65 0.38
C TYR A 86 0.88 -2.36 -0.25
N LEU A 87 0.43 -1.10 -0.16
CA LEU A 87 -0.45 -0.52 -1.15
C LEU A 87 0.44 0.18 -2.17
N SER A 88 0.54 -0.37 -3.35
CA SER A 88 1.53 0.07 -4.34
C SER A 88 1.25 1.47 -4.86
N TRP A 89 2.31 2.24 -5.04
CA TRP A 89 2.31 3.49 -5.80
C TRP A 89 2.44 3.24 -7.31
N LEU A 90 2.54 1.98 -7.71
CA LEU A 90 2.78 1.59 -9.08
C LEU A 90 1.69 2.12 -10.02
N GLY A 91 2.11 2.68 -11.13
CA GLY A 91 1.21 3.19 -12.16
C GLY A 91 0.69 4.60 -11.91
N LEU A 92 1.10 5.26 -10.82
CA LEU A 92 0.72 6.65 -10.56
C LEU A 92 1.55 7.66 -11.34
N ALA A 93 2.81 7.35 -11.61
CA ALA A 93 3.73 8.23 -12.33
C ALA A 93 4.22 7.58 -13.64
N PRO A 94 4.56 8.37 -14.67
CA PRO A 94 5.16 7.84 -15.89
C PRO A 94 6.45 7.08 -15.61
N GLY A 95 6.62 5.90 -16.22
CA GLY A 95 7.79 5.05 -16.03
C GLY A 95 7.84 4.23 -14.75
N ASP A 96 6.84 4.35 -13.90
CA ASP A 96 6.76 3.69 -12.60
C ASP A 96 6.73 2.17 -12.72
N GLN A 97 6.01 1.64 -13.70
CA GLN A 97 5.95 0.20 -13.97
C GLN A 97 7.30 -0.38 -14.38
N GLU A 98 8.06 0.36 -15.19
CA GLU A 98 9.39 -0.07 -15.63
C GLU A 98 10.38 -0.10 -14.47
N ILE A 99 10.35 0.90 -13.60
CA ILE A 99 11.16 0.95 -12.38
C ILE A 99 10.84 -0.25 -11.50
N ASN A 100 9.58 -0.54 -11.27
CA ASN A 100 9.15 -1.67 -10.47
C ASN A 100 9.56 -3.02 -11.10
N THR A 101 9.43 -3.16 -12.41
CA THR A 101 9.84 -4.38 -13.13
C THR A 101 11.34 -4.62 -12.99
N ARG A 102 12.16 -3.60 -13.18
CA ARG A 102 13.62 -3.69 -12.99
C ARG A 102 14.00 -4.05 -11.55
N LEU A 103 13.32 -3.46 -10.58
CA LEU A 103 13.53 -3.76 -9.17
C LEU A 103 13.23 -5.23 -8.86
N HIS A 104 12.09 -5.74 -9.30
CA HIS A 104 11.73 -7.14 -9.12
C HIS A 104 12.69 -8.10 -9.81
N GLN A 105 13.11 -7.81 -11.05
CA GLN A 105 14.08 -8.63 -11.78
C GLN A 105 15.41 -8.71 -11.04
N ARG A 106 15.89 -7.60 -10.50
CA ARG A 106 17.16 -7.54 -9.76
C ARG A 106 17.11 -8.29 -8.44
N LEU A 107 15.97 -8.24 -7.73
CA LEU A 107 15.83 -8.84 -6.40
C LEU A 107 15.28 -10.28 -6.44
N ALA A 108 14.72 -10.72 -7.56
CA ALA A 108 14.12 -12.05 -7.69
C ALA A 108 15.00 -13.22 -7.23
N PRO A 109 16.32 -13.27 -7.52
CA PRO A 109 17.18 -14.35 -7.04
C PRO A 109 17.22 -14.49 -5.53
N LEU A 110 16.94 -13.44 -4.78
CA LEU A 110 16.94 -13.46 -3.31
C LEU A 110 15.74 -14.21 -2.72
N ILE A 111 14.65 -14.36 -3.46
CA ILE A 111 13.42 -15.00 -2.95
C ILE A 111 13.70 -16.44 -2.51
N GLU A 112 14.50 -17.19 -3.27
CA GLU A 112 14.84 -18.57 -2.97
C GLU A 112 16.03 -18.71 -2.02
N GLN A 113 16.92 -17.71 -1.98
CA GLN A 113 18.14 -17.76 -1.19
C GLN A 113 17.91 -17.23 0.23
N ASP A 114 17.28 -16.08 0.36
CA ASP A 114 17.04 -15.39 1.63
C ASP A 114 15.82 -14.47 1.49
N LEU A 115 14.66 -15.00 1.85
CA LEU A 115 13.39 -14.26 1.76
C LEU A 115 13.40 -13.00 2.64
N ALA A 116 14.02 -13.04 3.81
CA ALA A 116 14.11 -11.89 4.70
C ALA A 116 14.94 -10.77 4.06
N LEU A 117 16.06 -11.11 3.42
CA LEU A 117 16.88 -10.13 2.69
C LEU A 117 16.13 -9.56 1.48
N TYR A 118 15.40 -10.39 0.75
CA TYR A 118 14.55 -9.94 -0.35
C TYR A 118 13.53 -8.89 0.13
N LEU A 119 12.79 -9.18 1.20
CA LEU A 119 11.77 -8.28 1.74
C LEU A 119 12.38 -6.97 2.26
N THR A 120 13.52 -7.05 2.96
CA THR A 120 14.24 -5.88 3.46
C THR A 120 14.75 -4.98 2.33
N SER A 121 15.34 -5.58 1.30
CA SER A 121 15.86 -4.85 0.15
C SER A 121 14.74 -4.22 -0.67
N LEU A 122 13.67 -4.96 -0.91
CA LEU A 122 12.48 -4.47 -1.60
C LEU A 122 11.88 -3.27 -0.87
N ARG A 123 11.74 -3.37 0.45
CA ARG A 123 11.25 -2.30 1.31
C ARG A 123 12.12 -1.05 1.20
N SER A 124 13.42 -1.19 1.38
CA SER A 124 14.36 -0.06 1.37
C SER A 124 14.31 0.72 0.05
N GLU A 125 14.36 0.03 -1.07
CA GLU A 125 14.33 0.67 -2.38
C GLU A 125 12.96 1.26 -2.71
N TRP A 126 11.90 0.59 -2.29
CA TRP A 126 10.56 1.06 -2.51
C TRP A 126 10.25 2.33 -1.70
N LEU A 127 10.71 2.39 -0.46
CA LEU A 127 10.59 3.60 0.37
C LEU A 127 11.26 4.81 -0.27
N ALA A 128 12.45 4.64 -0.81
CA ALA A 128 13.15 5.71 -1.51
C ALA A 128 12.36 6.20 -2.74
N HIS A 129 11.78 5.27 -3.50
CA HIS A 129 10.93 5.58 -4.65
C HIS A 129 9.64 6.30 -4.24
N VAL A 130 8.95 5.82 -3.22
CA VAL A 130 7.73 6.45 -2.68
C VAL A 130 8.01 7.85 -2.15
N ALA A 131 9.11 8.05 -1.45
CA ALA A 131 9.51 9.38 -1.00
C ALA A 131 9.69 10.36 -2.16
N GLY A 132 10.27 9.91 -3.27
CA GLY A 132 10.38 10.69 -4.50
C GLY A 132 9.01 11.03 -5.11
N LEU A 133 8.10 10.07 -5.15
CA LEU A 133 6.74 10.29 -5.64
C LEU A 133 5.97 11.30 -4.79
N LYS A 134 6.05 11.19 -3.47
CA LYS A 134 5.43 12.15 -2.54
C LYS A 134 6.00 13.56 -2.72
N ALA A 135 7.31 13.69 -2.84
CA ALA A 135 7.95 14.97 -3.10
C ALA A 135 7.51 15.61 -4.42
N ALA A 136 7.20 14.78 -5.43
CA ALA A 136 6.64 15.21 -6.71
C ALA A 136 5.13 15.49 -6.68
N GLY A 137 4.46 15.30 -5.54
CA GLY A 137 3.04 15.58 -5.37
C GLY A 137 2.08 14.45 -5.75
N TRP A 138 2.56 13.27 -5.98
CA TRP A 138 1.71 12.12 -6.31
C TRP A 138 0.89 11.62 -5.10
N ARG A 139 -0.30 11.06 -5.36
CA ARG A 139 -1.22 10.52 -4.36
C ARG A 139 -1.75 9.15 -4.79
N LYS A 140 -2.04 8.27 -3.83
CA LYS A 140 -2.50 6.89 -4.09
C LYS A 140 -3.98 6.77 -4.42
N ALA A 141 -4.82 7.42 -3.64
CA ALA A 141 -6.26 7.35 -3.85
C ALA A 141 -6.65 8.38 -4.90
N GLN A 142 -7.10 7.90 -6.04
CA GLN A 142 -7.59 8.74 -7.12
C GLN A 142 -9.07 8.46 -7.34
N ALA A 143 -9.89 9.51 -7.45
CA ALA A 143 -11.28 9.38 -7.81
C ALA A 143 -11.42 8.79 -9.23
N THR A 144 -12.36 7.92 -9.37
CA THR A 144 -12.68 7.26 -10.66
C THR A 144 -13.94 7.80 -11.30
#